data_81d66201492dc8cfe2b10c1fde28c9b2
#
_entry.id   81d66201492dc8cfe2b10c1fde28c9b2
#
_cell.length_a   1.000
_cell.length_b   1.000
_cell.length_c   1.000
_cell.angle_alpha   90.00
_cell.angle_beta   90.00
_cell.angle_gamma   90.00
#
_symmetry.space_group_name_H-M   'P 1'
#
loop_
_entity.id
_entity.type
_entity.pdbx_description
1 polymer ?
#
loop_
_entity_poly.entity_id
_entity_poly.type
_entity_poly.pdbx_seq_one_letter_code
_entity_poly.pdbx_strand_id
1 'polypeptide(L)'
;MYTLLYGLKRLTLQISVGVTHQCLFSLILKTAIIFVSEVDVMINVITSELPIIWKFVKSAIDLLAVWVLLYYGIMMFKTNMRTMQLFKGVIVVLLVKAITSVLGLVTLGTIVDAVITWGVLAIVVIFQPEIRVLLEKMGQTKNEVQHRLSDDERERAMDELVESITTMSKDKTGALITFERRQSLQDFINTGVKMSASIKAELLTTIFYEGTPLHDGATIIKNDMIVASACFYPPTNKEIPSQYGARHRAAIGISEITDSLTVVVSEETGNVSFATNGELTRINLNELRSKLIAELNWYDEGGEDHE
;
A
#
# COMPACT_ATOMS: atom_id res chain seq x y z
N MET A 1 -52.73 -30.66 14.22
CA MET A 1 -52.01 -30.86 15.48
C MET A 1 -50.49 -31.00 15.28
N TYR A 2 -50.00 -31.56 14.17
CA TYR A 2 -48.54 -31.72 13.87
C TYR A 2 -47.82 -30.44 13.47
N THR A 3 -48.51 -29.49 12.84
CA THR A 3 -47.91 -28.20 12.39
C THR A 3 -47.64 -27.21 13.53
N LEU A 4 -48.41 -27.28 14.62
CA LEU A 4 -48.21 -26.43 15.80
C LEU A 4 -47.02 -26.92 16.65
N LEU A 5 -46.77 -28.23 16.71
CA LEU A 5 -45.63 -28.81 17.44
C LEU A 5 -44.27 -28.52 16.75
N TYR A 6 -44.25 -28.40 15.41
CA TYR A 6 -43.04 -28.06 14.66
C TYR A 6 -42.67 -26.56 14.79
N GLY A 7 -43.71 -25.69 14.88
CA GLY A 7 -43.50 -24.28 15.13
C GLY A 7 -42.93 -23.96 16.52
N LEU A 8 -43.44 -24.61 17.53
CA LEU A 8 -42.99 -24.48 18.92
C LEU A 8 -41.55 -25.00 19.10
N LYS A 9 -41.19 -26.09 18.44
CA LYS A 9 -39.82 -26.66 18.51
C LYS A 9 -38.79 -25.76 17.82
N ARG A 10 -39.19 -25.04 16.75
CA ARG A 10 -38.33 -24.06 16.06
C ARG A 10 -38.16 -22.79 16.89
N LEU A 11 -39.22 -22.33 17.57
CA LEU A 11 -39.16 -21.17 18.46
C LEU A 11 -38.31 -21.43 19.71
N THR A 12 -38.44 -22.61 20.31
CA THR A 12 -37.62 -22.99 21.48
C THR A 12 -36.14 -23.17 21.12
N LEU A 13 -35.83 -23.70 19.93
CA LEU A 13 -34.43 -23.76 19.44
C LEU A 13 -33.84 -22.36 19.15
N GLN A 14 -34.61 -21.46 18.56
CA GLN A 14 -34.16 -20.11 18.29
C GLN A 14 -33.97 -19.27 19.57
N ILE A 15 -34.82 -19.45 20.56
CA ILE A 15 -34.69 -18.80 21.88
C ILE A 15 -33.52 -19.40 22.67
N SER A 16 -33.29 -20.71 22.59
CA SER A 16 -32.17 -21.39 23.25
C SER A 16 -30.81 -20.94 22.68
N VAL A 17 -30.68 -20.79 21.35
CA VAL A 17 -29.45 -20.32 20.72
C VAL A 17 -29.20 -18.85 21.02
N GLY A 18 -30.23 -17.99 21.04
CA GLY A 18 -30.09 -16.57 21.38
C GLY A 18 -29.68 -16.37 22.86
N VAL A 19 -30.22 -17.14 23.77
CA VAL A 19 -29.92 -17.08 25.21
C VAL A 19 -28.50 -17.57 25.51
N THR A 20 -28.04 -18.59 24.81
CA THR A 20 -26.65 -19.11 24.97
C THR A 20 -25.62 -18.13 24.45
N HIS A 21 -25.86 -17.46 23.31
CA HIS A 21 -24.96 -16.42 22.80
C HIS A 21 -24.91 -15.19 23.70
N GLN A 22 -26.05 -14.72 24.23
CA GLN A 22 -26.10 -13.62 25.17
C GLN A 22 -25.44 -13.97 26.51
N CYS A 23 -25.61 -15.20 26.97
CA CYS A 23 -24.96 -15.69 28.21
C CYS A 23 -23.46 -15.85 28.02
N LEU A 24 -23.00 -16.35 26.86
CA LEU A 24 -21.58 -16.49 26.54
C LEU A 24 -20.90 -15.12 26.37
N PHE A 25 -21.56 -14.19 25.69
CA PHE A 25 -21.07 -12.83 25.54
C PHE A 25 -21.00 -12.09 26.88
N SER A 26 -22.03 -12.23 27.72
CA SER A 26 -22.04 -11.69 29.08
C SER A 26 -20.96 -12.30 29.97
N LEU A 27 -20.67 -13.60 29.82
CA LEU A 27 -19.61 -14.28 30.54
C LEU A 27 -18.22 -13.81 30.09
N ILE A 28 -17.99 -13.69 28.78
CA ILE A 28 -16.74 -13.16 28.23
C ILE A 28 -16.53 -11.71 28.65
N LEU A 29 -17.58 -10.88 28.61
CA LEU A 29 -17.50 -9.50 29.05
C LEU A 29 -17.20 -9.39 30.55
N LYS A 30 -17.83 -10.22 31.38
CA LYS A 30 -17.56 -10.26 32.83
C LYS A 30 -16.15 -10.75 33.13
N THR A 31 -15.66 -11.79 32.44
CA THR A 31 -14.27 -12.26 32.63
C THR A 31 -13.25 -11.23 32.14
N ALA A 32 -13.50 -10.52 31.05
CA ALA A 32 -12.66 -9.42 30.60
C ALA A 32 -12.63 -8.24 31.60
N ILE A 33 -13.79 -7.88 32.17
CA ILE A 33 -13.88 -6.83 33.20
C ILE A 33 -13.15 -7.24 34.48
N ILE A 34 -13.30 -8.50 34.91
CA ILE A 34 -12.60 -9.04 36.10
C ILE A 34 -11.10 -9.06 35.86
N PHE A 35 -10.65 -9.48 34.66
CA PHE A 35 -9.23 -9.50 34.30
C PHE A 35 -8.65 -8.06 34.30
N VAL A 36 -9.37 -7.09 33.75
CA VAL A 36 -8.94 -5.68 33.76
C VAL A 36 -8.89 -5.15 35.20
N SER A 37 -9.89 -5.47 36.05
CA SER A 37 -9.89 -5.01 37.46
C SER A 37 -8.79 -5.65 38.29
N GLU A 38 -8.41 -6.93 38.04
CA GLU A 38 -7.28 -7.58 38.72
C GLU A 38 -5.95 -7.00 38.28
N VAL A 39 -5.80 -6.65 36.98
CA VAL A 39 -4.62 -5.96 36.49
C VAL A 39 -4.50 -4.56 37.09
N ASP A 40 -5.59 -3.82 37.23
CA ASP A 40 -5.59 -2.50 37.88
C ASP A 40 -5.22 -2.59 39.38
N VAL A 41 -5.74 -3.59 40.09
CA VAL A 41 -5.38 -3.84 41.49
C VAL A 41 -3.91 -4.20 41.64
N MET A 42 -3.39 -5.07 40.76
CA MET A 42 -1.98 -5.46 40.75
C MET A 42 -1.08 -4.25 40.43
N ILE A 43 -1.46 -3.41 39.47
CA ILE A 43 -0.75 -2.15 39.15
C ILE A 43 -0.75 -1.21 40.35
N ASN A 44 -1.87 -1.05 41.04
CA ASN A 44 -1.99 -0.19 42.21
C ASN A 44 -1.16 -0.70 43.39
N VAL A 45 -1.11 -2.01 43.63
CA VAL A 45 -0.27 -2.63 44.68
C VAL A 45 1.22 -2.42 44.36
N ILE A 46 1.63 -2.62 43.11
CA ILE A 46 3.02 -2.38 42.66
C ILE A 46 3.37 -0.90 42.77
N THR A 47 2.43 0.01 42.46
CA THR A 47 2.68 1.46 42.55
C THR A 47 2.72 1.99 43.98
N SER A 48 2.06 1.35 44.94
CA SER A 48 2.05 1.75 46.35
C SER A 48 3.29 1.27 47.11
N GLU A 49 3.86 0.11 46.75
CA GLU A 49 4.98 -0.51 47.50
C GLU A 49 6.36 -0.05 46.99
N LEU A 50 6.50 0.42 45.74
CA LEU A 50 7.77 0.79 45.12
C LEU A 50 7.70 2.15 44.35
N PRO A 51 7.42 3.27 45.01
CA PRO A 51 7.15 4.53 44.32
C PRO A 51 8.34 5.10 43.54
N ILE A 52 9.56 4.80 43.95
CA ILE A 52 10.77 5.36 43.30
C ILE A 52 11.13 4.53 42.06
N ILE A 53 11.21 3.21 42.21
CA ILE A 53 11.55 2.31 41.10
C ILE A 53 10.46 2.39 40.00
N TRP A 54 9.19 2.45 40.38
CA TRP A 54 8.07 2.59 39.47
C TRP A 54 8.12 3.90 38.68
N LYS A 55 8.49 5.03 39.33
CA LYS A 55 8.69 6.31 38.62
C LYS A 55 9.80 6.20 37.57
N PHE A 56 10.92 5.57 37.90
CA PHE A 56 12.01 5.38 36.95
C PHE A 56 11.60 4.45 35.77
N VAL A 57 10.93 3.34 36.07
CA VAL A 57 10.44 2.40 35.04
C VAL A 57 9.42 3.10 34.13
N LYS A 58 8.48 3.84 34.69
CA LYS A 58 7.48 4.58 33.91
C LYS A 58 8.14 5.65 33.03
N SER A 59 9.11 6.38 33.57
CA SER A 59 9.86 7.37 32.79
C SER A 59 10.73 6.73 31.70
N ALA A 60 11.32 5.56 31.98
CA ALA A 60 12.09 4.81 30.98
C ALA A 60 11.19 4.26 29.85
N ILE A 61 10.00 3.73 30.18
CA ILE A 61 9.03 3.26 29.20
C ILE A 61 8.52 4.43 28.35
N ASP A 62 8.22 5.59 28.96
CA ASP A 62 7.79 6.79 28.26
C ASP A 62 8.87 7.28 27.27
N LEU A 63 10.12 7.36 27.74
CA LEU A 63 11.26 7.71 26.88
C LEU A 63 11.46 6.72 25.74
N LEU A 64 11.33 5.42 26.03
CA LEU A 64 11.47 4.36 25.04
C LEU A 64 10.31 4.40 24.03
N ALA A 65 9.07 4.65 24.47
CA ALA A 65 7.92 4.82 23.60
C ALA A 65 8.10 6.03 22.66
N VAL A 66 8.55 7.17 23.19
CA VAL A 66 8.87 8.36 22.38
C VAL A 66 10.01 8.05 21.40
N TRP A 67 11.05 7.34 21.83
CA TRP A 67 12.17 6.97 20.96
C TRP A 67 11.72 6.04 19.82
N VAL A 68 10.90 5.03 20.11
CA VAL A 68 10.32 4.11 19.13
C VAL A 68 9.44 4.88 18.15
N LEU A 69 8.58 5.77 18.64
CA LEU A 69 7.71 6.59 17.80
C LEU A 69 8.53 7.50 16.87
N LEU A 70 9.58 8.14 17.39
CA LEU A 70 10.49 8.95 16.58
C LEU A 70 11.27 8.12 15.58
N TYR A 71 11.76 6.94 15.97
CA TYR A 71 12.52 6.04 15.09
C TYR A 71 11.66 5.58 13.90
N TYR A 72 10.44 5.06 14.16
CA TYR A 72 9.53 4.67 13.10
C TYR A 72 9.03 5.87 12.29
N GLY A 73 8.80 7.01 12.95
CA GLY A 73 8.50 8.27 12.27
C GLY A 73 9.58 8.62 11.25
N ILE A 74 10.85 8.69 11.66
CA ILE A 74 11.96 9.02 10.76
C ILE A 74 12.14 7.97 9.66
N MET A 75 11.97 6.69 9.97
CA MET A 75 12.08 5.61 8.98
C MET A 75 10.99 5.68 7.92
N MET A 76 9.76 6.02 8.30
CA MET A 76 8.63 6.17 7.39
C MET A 76 8.81 7.36 6.42
N PHE A 77 9.60 8.38 6.82
CA PHE A 77 9.83 9.59 6.02
C PHE A 77 11.03 9.50 5.07
N LYS A 78 11.89 8.48 5.17
CA LYS A 78 13.03 8.30 4.25
C LYS A 78 12.60 8.04 2.80
N THR A 79 11.33 7.67 2.57
CA THR A 79 10.83 7.23 1.28
C THR A 79 10.28 8.35 0.38
N ASN A 80 10.03 9.57 0.89
CA ASN A 80 9.43 10.64 0.09
C ASN A 80 10.13 11.99 0.27
N MET A 81 10.80 12.48 -0.78
CA MET A 81 11.56 13.77 -0.79
C MET A 81 10.69 14.99 -0.44
N ARG A 82 9.39 15.00 -0.82
CA ARG A 82 8.48 16.13 -0.53
C ARG A 82 8.13 16.23 0.95
N THR A 83 7.90 15.09 1.59
CA THR A 83 7.56 15.01 3.01
C THR A 83 8.74 15.41 3.91
N MET A 84 9.97 15.12 3.47
CA MET A 84 11.20 15.49 4.18
C MET A 84 11.36 17.01 4.34
N GLN A 85 10.97 17.80 3.33
CA GLN A 85 11.07 19.27 3.39
C GLN A 85 10.10 19.88 4.42
N LEU A 86 8.88 19.37 4.51
CA LEU A 86 7.89 19.80 5.51
C LEU A 86 8.39 19.51 6.94
N PHE A 87 8.99 18.33 7.16
CA PHE A 87 9.56 17.99 8.47
C PHE A 87 10.71 18.90 8.90
N LYS A 88 11.60 19.26 7.99
CA LYS A 88 12.66 20.23 8.29
C LYS A 88 12.06 21.55 8.77
N GLY A 89 10.99 22.03 8.14
CA GLY A 89 10.27 23.23 8.56
C GLY A 89 9.69 23.12 9.98
N VAL A 90 9.04 22.00 10.30
CA VAL A 90 8.48 21.76 11.64
C VAL A 90 9.58 21.70 12.71
N ILE A 91 10.70 21.02 12.44
CA ILE A 91 11.84 20.95 13.38
C ILE A 91 12.41 22.36 13.64
N VAL A 92 12.56 23.18 12.61
CA VAL A 92 13.05 24.57 12.77
C VAL A 92 12.12 25.37 13.67
N VAL A 93 10.80 25.28 13.47
CA VAL A 93 9.82 26.00 14.32
C VAL A 93 9.89 25.52 15.78
N LEU A 94 10.01 24.22 16.00
CA LEU A 94 10.17 23.65 17.36
C LEU A 94 11.47 24.08 18.03
N LEU A 95 12.58 24.14 17.29
CA LEU A 95 13.85 24.66 17.79
C LEU A 95 13.75 26.13 18.18
N VAL A 96 13.12 26.98 17.33
CA VAL A 96 12.87 28.39 17.66
C VAL A 96 12.00 28.52 18.91
N LYS A 97 10.97 27.67 19.07
CA LYS A 97 10.14 27.64 20.28
C LYS A 97 10.95 27.28 21.53
N ALA A 98 11.81 26.27 21.44
CA ALA A 98 12.68 25.88 22.56
C ALA A 98 13.62 27.02 22.95
N ILE A 99 14.27 27.68 21.98
CA ILE A 99 15.16 28.82 22.22
C ILE A 99 14.42 29.99 22.86
N THR A 100 13.23 30.36 22.33
CA THR A 100 12.43 31.47 22.89
C THR A 100 11.97 31.18 24.32
N SER A 101 11.65 29.92 24.64
CA SER A 101 11.30 29.48 25.99
C SER A 101 12.45 29.58 26.96
N VAL A 102 13.66 29.16 26.56
CA VAL A 102 14.88 29.20 27.42
C VAL A 102 15.33 30.65 27.64
N LEU A 103 15.25 31.50 26.60
CA LEU A 103 15.67 32.90 26.70
C LEU A 103 14.60 33.83 27.29
N GLY A 104 13.39 33.34 27.58
CA GLY A 104 12.31 34.13 28.16
C GLY A 104 11.75 35.22 27.23
N LEU A 105 11.88 35.05 25.89
CA LEU A 105 11.43 36.04 24.90
C LEU A 105 9.93 35.99 24.70
N VAL A 106 9.18 36.81 25.45
CA VAL A 106 7.72 36.77 25.50
C VAL A 106 7.09 37.11 24.14
N THR A 107 7.51 38.18 23.48
CA THR A 107 6.92 38.61 22.20
C THR A 107 7.19 37.64 21.05
N LEU A 108 8.42 37.14 20.96
CA LEU A 108 8.74 36.12 19.94
C LEU A 108 8.04 34.80 20.24
N GLY A 109 7.94 34.45 21.53
CA GLY A 109 7.21 33.27 21.97
C GLY A 109 5.73 33.28 21.54
N THR A 110 5.02 34.39 21.68
CA THR A 110 3.61 34.48 21.26
C THR A 110 3.44 34.38 19.74
N ILE A 111 4.38 34.92 18.96
CA ILE A 111 4.35 34.76 17.50
C ILE A 111 4.56 33.29 17.11
N VAL A 112 5.55 32.63 17.72
CA VAL A 112 5.82 31.21 17.46
C VAL A 112 4.65 30.33 17.88
N ASP A 113 3.98 30.62 19.00
CA ASP A 113 2.79 29.90 19.43
C ASP A 113 1.62 30.05 18.43
N ALA A 114 1.43 31.25 17.89
CA ALA A 114 0.46 31.47 16.82
C ALA A 114 0.81 30.67 15.55
N VAL A 115 2.09 30.65 15.14
CA VAL A 115 2.56 29.85 13.99
C VAL A 115 2.35 28.35 14.22
N ILE A 116 2.62 27.85 15.42
CA ILE A 116 2.37 26.45 15.76
C ILE A 116 0.88 26.13 15.69
N THR A 117 0.03 26.94 16.29
CA THR A 117 -1.41 26.73 16.35
C THR A 117 -2.03 26.70 14.95
N TRP A 118 -1.74 27.69 14.12
CA TRP A 118 -2.23 27.74 12.75
C TRP A 118 -1.51 26.76 11.83
N GLY A 119 -0.26 26.44 12.11
CA GLY A 119 0.54 25.46 11.38
C GLY A 119 -0.01 24.04 11.52
N VAL A 120 -0.51 23.65 12.69
CA VAL A 120 -1.16 22.35 12.88
C VAL A 120 -2.40 22.25 11.98
N LEU A 121 -3.22 23.31 11.92
CA LEU A 121 -4.38 23.34 11.03
C LEU A 121 -3.97 23.22 9.55
N ALA A 122 -2.95 23.98 9.16
CA ALA A 122 -2.41 23.90 7.79
C ALA A 122 -1.88 22.49 7.44
N ILE A 123 -1.18 21.84 8.37
CA ILE A 123 -0.71 20.46 8.20
C ILE A 123 -1.90 19.51 7.98
N VAL A 124 -2.95 19.59 8.78
CA VAL A 124 -4.14 18.73 8.62
C VAL A 124 -4.78 18.93 7.24
N VAL A 125 -4.86 20.16 6.74
CA VAL A 125 -5.38 20.45 5.38
C VAL A 125 -4.46 19.89 4.30
N ILE A 126 -3.14 20.03 4.45
CA ILE A 126 -2.17 19.52 3.48
C ILE A 126 -2.20 18.00 3.41
N PHE A 127 -2.35 17.32 4.55
CA PHE A 127 -2.41 15.86 4.63
C PHE A 127 -3.83 15.28 4.49
N GLN A 128 -4.83 16.12 4.21
CA GLN A 128 -6.21 15.66 3.99
C GLN A 128 -6.31 14.56 2.93
N PRO A 129 -5.66 14.63 1.75
CA PRO A 129 -5.72 13.56 0.74
C PRO A 129 -5.10 12.25 1.24
N GLU A 130 -3.98 12.32 1.96
CA GLU A 130 -3.31 11.13 2.51
C GLU A 130 -4.16 10.44 3.59
N ILE A 131 -4.77 11.24 4.48
CA ILE A 131 -5.68 10.74 5.51
C ILE A 131 -6.91 10.09 4.87
N ARG A 132 -7.45 10.67 3.79
CA ARG A 132 -8.57 10.09 3.04
C ARG A 132 -8.20 8.70 2.50
N VAL A 133 -7.06 8.58 1.83
CA VAL A 133 -6.57 7.29 1.29
C VAL A 133 -6.37 6.25 2.39
N LEU A 134 -5.84 6.65 3.55
CA LEU A 134 -5.70 5.75 4.70
C LEU A 134 -7.05 5.29 5.24
N LEU A 135 -8.02 6.20 5.39
CA LEU A 135 -9.37 5.86 5.86
C LEU A 135 -10.12 4.98 4.86
N GLU A 136 -9.97 5.23 3.56
CA GLU A 136 -10.53 4.40 2.51
C GLU A 136 -9.92 2.98 2.55
N LYS A 137 -8.61 2.85 2.73
CA LYS A 137 -7.95 1.54 2.92
C LYS A 137 -8.40 0.81 4.19
N MET A 138 -8.65 1.54 5.27
CA MET A 138 -9.18 0.96 6.52
C MET A 138 -10.67 0.59 6.42
N GLY A 139 -11.45 1.32 5.61
CA GLY A 139 -12.87 1.08 5.37
C GLY A 139 -13.14 0.05 4.26
N GLN A 140 -12.17 -0.23 3.41
CA GLN A 140 -12.24 -1.33 2.46
C GLN A 140 -12.06 -2.63 3.25
N THR A 141 -13.17 -3.13 3.78
CA THR A 141 -13.28 -4.56 4.11
C THR A 141 -12.83 -5.31 2.85
N LYS A 142 -11.91 -6.27 3.01
CA LYS A 142 -11.42 -7.18 1.95
C LYS A 142 -12.59 -7.96 1.31
N ASN A 143 -13.47 -7.26 0.60
CA ASN A 143 -14.51 -7.84 -0.25
C ASN A 143 -14.14 -7.72 -1.73
N GLU A 144 -12.87 -7.43 -2.05
CA GLU A 144 -12.36 -7.97 -3.29
C GLU A 144 -12.36 -9.49 -3.07
N VAL A 145 -13.36 -10.14 -3.63
CA VAL A 145 -13.25 -11.56 -3.98
C VAL A 145 -12.00 -11.60 -4.84
N GLN A 146 -10.84 -11.84 -4.20
CA GLN A 146 -9.66 -12.25 -4.93
C GLN A 146 -10.12 -13.51 -5.65
N HIS A 147 -10.43 -13.36 -6.90
CA HIS A 147 -10.46 -14.48 -7.83
C HIS A 147 -9.01 -14.96 -7.81
N ARG A 148 -8.70 -15.84 -6.84
CA ARG A 148 -7.43 -16.54 -6.87
C ARG A 148 -7.55 -17.45 -8.07
N LEU A 149 -6.85 -17.08 -9.12
CA LEU A 149 -6.66 -17.97 -10.25
C LEU A 149 -6.19 -19.33 -9.71
N SER A 150 -6.72 -20.38 -10.27
CA SER A 150 -6.10 -21.70 -10.13
C SER A 150 -4.67 -21.67 -10.69
N ASP A 151 -3.81 -22.55 -10.24
CA ASP A 151 -2.43 -22.61 -10.72
C ASP A 151 -2.39 -22.74 -12.24
N ASP A 152 -3.32 -23.50 -12.84
CA ASP A 152 -3.47 -23.65 -14.30
C ASP A 152 -3.84 -22.32 -15.00
N GLU A 153 -4.65 -21.48 -14.38
CA GLU A 153 -5.04 -20.17 -14.95
C GLU A 153 -3.89 -19.16 -14.86
N ARG A 154 -3.11 -19.20 -13.78
CA ARG A 154 -1.90 -18.38 -13.62
C ARG A 154 -0.85 -18.76 -14.67
N GLU A 155 -0.65 -20.06 -14.89
CA GLU A 155 0.29 -20.54 -15.87
C GLU A 155 -0.10 -20.12 -17.29
N ARG A 156 -1.38 -20.21 -17.63
CA ARG A 156 -1.91 -19.69 -18.92
C ARG A 156 -1.71 -18.19 -19.06
N ALA A 157 -2.04 -17.40 -18.02
CA ALA A 157 -1.83 -15.94 -18.05
C ALA A 157 -0.35 -15.59 -18.24
N MET A 158 0.55 -16.35 -17.62
CA MET A 158 1.99 -16.17 -17.79
C MET A 158 2.44 -16.51 -19.22
N ASP A 159 1.92 -17.59 -19.81
CA ASP A 159 2.22 -17.98 -21.20
C ASP A 159 1.74 -16.89 -22.17
N GLU A 160 0.54 -16.38 -22.01
CA GLU A 160 -0.04 -15.29 -22.80
C GLU A 160 0.80 -14.00 -22.70
N LEU A 161 1.29 -13.67 -21.50
CA LEU A 161 2.19 -12.53 -21.27
C LEU A 161 3.52 -12.71 -22.00
N VAL A 162 4.16 -13.86 -21.84
CA VAL A 162 5.44 -14.16 -22.49
C VAL A 162 5.30 -14.17 -24.00
N GLU A 163 4.22 -14.73 -24.53
CA GLU A 163 3.91 -14.74 -25.97
C GLU A 163 3.73 -13.33 -26.51
N SER A 164 2.89 -12.51 -25.84
CA SER A 164 2.64 -11.12 -26.27
C SER A 164 3.92 -10.28 -26.28
N ILE A 165 4.72 -10.32 -25.19
CA ILE A 165 5.95 -9.56 -25.08
C ILE A 165 6.98 -10.05 -26.13
N THR A 166 7.07 -11.35 -26.35
CA THR A 166 7.97 -11.93 -27.36
C THR A 166 7.57 -11.52 -28.77
N THR A 167 6.29 -11.51 -29.07
CA THR A 167 5.75 -11.06 -30.37
C THR A 167 6.04 -9.58 -30.59
N MET A 168 5.69 -8.72 -29.62
CA MET A 168 5.96 -7.29 -29.68
C MET A 168 7.46 -6.98 -29.80
N SER A 169 8.32 -7.75 -29.13
CA SER A 169 9.77 -7.63 -29.24
C SER A 169 10.28 -7.93 -30.65
N LYS A 170 9.78 -9.01 -31.27
CA LYS A 170 10.14 -9.39 -32.66
C LYS A 170 9.67 -8.37 -33.68
N ASP A 171 8.45 -7.87 -33.52
CA ASP A 171 7.82 -6.90 -34.41
C ASP A 171 8.27 -5.46 -34.14
N LYS A 172 9.10 -5.26 -33.10
CA LYS A 172 9.52 -3.94 -32.60
C LYS A 172 8.33 -3.04 -32.27
N THR A 173 7.25 -3.61 -31.75
CA THR A 173 6.10 -2.86 -31.27
C THR A 173 6.40 -2.34 -29.89
N GLY A 174 6.42 -1.02 -29.73
CA GLY A 174 6.66 -0.35 -28.44
C GLY A 174 5.55 -0.64 -27.45
N ALA A 175 5.89 -1.19 -26.28
CA ALA A 175 4.91 -1.51 -25.23
C ALA A 175 5.37 -1.06 -23.86
N LEU A 176 4.42 -0.74 -22.99
CA LEU A 176 4.62 -0.36 -21.61
C LEU A 176 3.57 -1.06 -20.74
N ILE A 177 3.95 -2.14 -20.07
CA ILE A 177 3.06 -2.98 -19.28
C ILE A 177 3.48 -2.90 -17.81
N THR A 178 2.57 -2.48 -16.95
CA THR A 178 2.85 -2.29 -15.51
C THR A 178 1.98 -3.22 -14.67
N PHE A 179 2.62 -3.91 -13.75
CA PHE A 179 1.97 -4.80 -12.79
C PHE A 179 1.84 -4.08 -11.44
N GLU A 180 0.60 -3.91 -10.97
CA GLU A 180 0.31 -3.42 -9.62
C GLU A 180 0.80 -4.46 -8.61
N ARG A 181 1.58 -4.01 -7.61
CA ARG A 181 2.03 -4.84 -6.50
C ARG A 181 1.29 -4.44 -5.21
N ARG A 182 2.03 -4.12 -4.14
CA ARG A 182 1.44 -3.73 -2.84
C ARG A 182 0.86 -2.33 -2.86
N GLN A 183 1.50 -1.43 -3.61
CA GLN A 183 1.06 -0.05 -3.75
C GLN A 183 0.03 0.07 -4.87
N SER A 184 -1.14 0.63 -4.54
CA SER A 184 -2.20 0.83 -5.52
C SER A 184 -1.82 1.83 -6.61
N LEU A 185 -2.10 1.48 -7.86
CA LEU A 185 -1.91 2.34 -9.03
C LEU A 185 -3.21 3.07 -9.44
N GLN A 186 -4.19 3.19 -8.53
CA GLN A 186 -5.51 3.72 -8.84
C GLN A 186 -5.48 5.14 -9.45
N ASP A 187 -4.55 5.98 -9.01
CA ASP A 187 -4.41 7.34 -9.55
C ASP A 187 -4.00 7.32 -11.03
N PHE A 188 -3.13 6.37 -11.42
CA PHE A 188 -2.70 6.18 -12.80
C PHE A 188 -3.77 5.49 -13.64
N ILE A 189 -4.50 4.51 -13.10
CA ILE A 189 -5.65 3.86 -13.73
C ILE A 189 -6.71 4.91 -14.11
N ASN A 190 -6.92 5.92 -13.29
CA ASN A 190 -7.88 6.99 -13.55
C ASN A 190 -7.48 7.91 -14.70
N THR A 191 -6.21 7.91 -15.14
CA THR A 191 -5.75 8.71 -16.29
C THR A 191 -5.99 8.02 -17.62
N GLY A 192 -6.17 6.69 -17.62
CA GLY A 192 -6.33 5.88 -18.81
C GLY A 192 -7.77 5.47 -19.10
N VAL A 193 -7.90 4.61 -20.10
CA VAL A 193 -9.17 3.97 -20.47
C VAL A 193 -9.35 2.73 -19.61
N LYS A 194 -10.33 2.75 -18.71
CA LYS A 194 -10.64 1.62 -17.82
C LYS A 194 -11.23 0.47 -18.59
N MET A 195 -10.78 -0.74 -18.26
CA MET A 195 -11.31 -1.98 -18.82
C MET A 195 -11.26 -3.07 -17.75
N SER A 196 -11.88 -4.21 -18.04
CA SER A 196 -11.79 -5.41 -17.21
C SER A 196 -11.68 -6.59 -18.15
N ALA A 197 -10.47 -6.99 -18.47
CA ALA A 197 -10.20 -8.03 -19.44
C ALA A 197 -9.13 -8.99 -18.93
N SER A 198 -9.29 -10.28 -19.25
CA SER A 198 -8.27 -11.29 -18.99
C SER A 198 -7.02 -11.00 -19.81
N ILE A 199 -5.87 -11.43 -19.30
CA ILE A 199 -4.62 -11.36 -20.05
C ILE A 199 -4.68 -12.34 -21.22
N LYS A 200 -4.58 -11.78 -22.44
CA LYS A 200 -4.53 -12.50 -23.69
C LYS A 200 -3.48 -11.89 -24.60
N ALA A 201 -2.72 -12.75 -25.29
CA ALA A 201 -1.63 -12.30 -26.15
C ALA A 201 -2.16 -11.42 -27.29
N GLU A 202 -3.26 -11.82 -27.90
CA GLU A 202 -3.88 -11.07 -29.01
C GLU A 202 -4.43 -9.72 -28.52
N LEU A 203 -4.94 -9.66 -27.29
CA LEU A 203 -5.46 -8.41 -26.75
C LEU A 203 -4.31 -7.43 -26.47
N LEU A 204 -3.25 -7.88 -25.81
CA LEU A 204 -2.09 -7.03 -25.50
C LEU A 204 -1.41 -6.54 -26.78
N THR A 205 -1.20 -7.40 -27.77
CA THR A 205 -0.62 -7.01 -29.08
C THR A 205 -1.53 -6.03 -29.82
N THR A 206 -2.86 -6.18 -29.73
CA THR A 206 -3.83 -5.23 -30.30
C THR A 206 -3.83 -3.88 -29.60
N ILE A 207 -3.73 -3.86 -28.26
CA ILE A 207 -3.65 -2.62 -27.48
C ILE A 207 -2.46 -1.78 -27.93
N PHE A 208 -1.28 -2.41 -28.08
CA PHE A 208 -0.05 -1.71 -28.42
C PHE A 208 0.20 -1.56 -29.93
N TYR A 209 -0.76 -2.01 -30.76
CA TYR A 209 -0.66 -1.79 -32.20
C TYR A 209 -0.66 -0.31 -32.53
N GLU A 210 0.33 0.14 -33.27
CA GLU A 210 0.53 1.57 -33.61
C GLU A 210 -0.69 2.14 -34.33
N GLY A 211 -1.08 3.35 -33.93
CA GLY A 211 -2.23 4.05 -34.50
C GLY A 211 -3.58 3.72 -33.82
N THR A 212 -3.63 2.82 -32.86
CA THR A 212 -4.85 2.59 -32.05
C THR A 212 -4.96 3.64 -30.93
N PRO A 213 -6.17 3.98 -30.44
CA PRO A 213 -6.32 4.92 -29.32
C PRO A 213 -5.71 4.43 -27.99
N LEU A 214 -5.41 3.15 -27.86
CA LEU A 214 -4.94 2.53 -26.62
C LEU A 214 -3.41 2.36 -26.56
N HIS A 215 -2.69 2.53 -27.68
CA HIS A 215 -1.25 2.24 -27.74
C HIS A 215 -0.37 3.29 -27.08
N ASP A 216 -0.88 4.52 -26.95
CA ASP A 216 -0.10 5.65 -26.38
C ASP A 216 -0.32 5.72 -24.86
N GLY A 217 0.60 5.15 -24.13
CA GLY A 217 0.58 5.06 -22.68
C GLY A 217 0.86 3.66 -22.15
N ALA A 218 0.59 3.48 -20.86
CA ALA A 218 0.81 2.22 -20.19
C ALA A 218 -0.47 1.39 -20.09
N THR A 219 -0.32 0.07 -20.14
CA THR A 219 -1.36 -0.88 -19.76
C THR A 219 -1.07 -1.36 -18.35
N ILE A 220 -2.06 -1.24 -17.46
CA ILE A 220 -1.95 -1.65 -16.05
C ILE A 220 -2.65 -2.98 -15.86
N ILE A 221 -1.90 -3.92 -15.29
CA ILE A 221 -2.38 -5.23 -14.88
C ILE A 221 -2.42 -5.26 -13.36
N LYS A 222 -3.58 -5.59 -12.82
CA LYS A 222 -3.81 -5.80 -11.40
C LYS A 222 -4.26 -7.25 -11.21
N ASN A 223 -3.53 -7.98 -10.38
CA ASN A 223 -3.67 -9.44 -10.24
C ASN A 223 -3.47 -10.13 -11.61
N ASP A 224 -4.54 -10.63 -12.21
CA ASP A 224 -4.59 -11.36 -13.46
C ASP A 224 -5.40 -10.65 -14.56
N MET A 225 -5.80 -9.40 -14.30
CA MET A 225 -6.69 -8.63 -15.17
C MET A 225 -6.03 -7.36 -15.68
N ILE A 226 -6.26 -7.07 -16.95
CA ILE A 226 -5.98 -5.76 -17.53
C ILE A 226 -7.06 -4.80 -17.02
N VAL A 227 -6.68 -3.79 -16.23
CA VAL A 227 -7.62 -2.86 -15.57
C VAL A 227 -7.71 -1.51 -16.25
N ALA A 228 -6.67 -1.11 -16.97
CA ALA A 228 -6.68 0.11 -17.78
C ALA A 228 -5.57 0.07 -18.84
N SER A 229 -5.76 0.85 -19.91
CA SER A 229 -4.75 1.09 -20.94
C SER A 229 -4.68 2.57 -21.29
N ALA A 230 -3.67 2.99 -22.06
CA ALA A 230 -3.38 4.39 -22.34
C ALA A 230 -3.21 5.23 -21.06
N CYS A 231 -2.63 4.65 -20.01
CA CYS A 231 -2.39 5.34 -18.74
C CYS A 231 -1.15 6.24 -18.85
N PHE A 232 -1.24 7.44 -18.28
CA PHE A 232 -0.15 8.40 -18.27
C PHE A 232 0.73 8.21 -17.04
N TYR A 233 2.06 8.17 -17.26
CA TYR A 233 3.06 8.16 -16.21
C TYR A 233 3.96 9.39 -16.28
N PRO A 234 4.36 9.97 -15.14
CA PRO A 234 5.35 11.03 -15.12
C PRO A 234 6.71 10.47 -15.56
N PRO A 235 7.39 11.10 -16.52
CA PRO A 235 8.73 10.66 -16.90
C PRO A 235 9.74 10.94 -15.78
N THR A 236 10.79 10.13 -15.71
CA THR A 236 11.89 10.38 -14.76
C THR A 236 12.62 11.68 -15.07
N ASN A 237 13.06 12.37 -14.01
CA ASN A 237 13.93 13.53 -14.10
C ASN A 237 15.43 13.16 -14.11
N LYS A 238 15.77 11.87 -13.99
CA LYS A 238 17.16 11.41 -14.06
C LYS A 238 17.72 11.58 -15.46
N GLU A 239 19.01 11.89 -15.53
CA GLU A 239 19.74 11.80 -16.78
C GLU A 239 19.91 10.32 -17.15
N ILE A 240 19.30 9.92 -18.25
CA ILE A 240 19.41 8.57 -18.81
C ILE A 240 19.94 8.64 -20.23
N PRO A 241 20.64 7.60 -20.71
CA PRO A 241 21.18 7.54 -22.06
C PRO A 241 20.12 7.88 -23.12
N SER A 242 20.52 8.61 -24.16
CA SER A 242 19.62 9.09 -25.23
C SER A 242 18.94 7.98 -26.04
N GLN A 243 19.47 6.76 -25.97
CA GLN A 243 18.88 5.58 -26.58
C GLN A 243 17.55 5.13 -25.93
N TYR A 244 17.19 5.69 -24.78
CA TYR A 244 15.94 5.38 -24.10
C TYR A 244 14.86 6.40 -24.48
N GLY A 245 13.83 5.97 -25.20
CA GLY A 245 12.69 6.76 -25.61
C GLY A 245 11.71 7.08 -24.47
N ALA A 246 10.57 7.68 -24.85
CA ALA A 246 9.55 8.14 -23.91
C ALA A 246 9.01 7.04 -22.98
N ARG A 247 8.77 5.83 -23.51
CA ARG A 247 8.26 4.68 -22.74
C ARG A 247 9.25 4.24 -21.65
N HIS A 248 10.55 4.27 -21.93
CA HIS A 248 11.58 3.93 -20.93
C HIS A 248 11.62 4.98 -19.81
N ARG A 249 11.52 6.29 -20.17
CA ARG A 249 11.47 7.38 -19.17
C ARG A 249 10.25 7.28 -18.29
N ALA A 250 9.10 6.92 -18.84
CA ALA A 250 7.86 6.70 -18.13
C ALA A 250 7.95 5.48 -17.20
N ALA A 251 8.56 4.38 -17.66
CA ALA A 251 8.75 3.17 -16.85
C ALA A 251 9.65 3.42 -15.63
N ILE A 252 10.75 4.12 -15.82
CA ILE A 252 11.63 4.52 -14.71
C ILE A 252 10.85 5.44 -13.77
N GLY A 253 10.16 6.47 -14.29
CA GLY A 253 9.41 7.43 -13.48
C GLY A 253 8.35 6.80 -12.59
N ILE A 254 7.55 5.85 -13.09
CA ILE A 254 6.57 5.14 -12.27
C ILE A 254 7.24 4.26 -11.23
N SER A 255 8.33 3.58 -11.57
CA SER A 255 9.07 2.71 -10.65
C SER A 255 9.87 3.48 -9.58
N GLU A 256 10.09 4.79 -9.73
CA GLU A 256 10.67 5.66 -8.69
C GLU A 256 9.68 5.99 -7.57
N ILE A 257 8.39 6.03 -7.88
CA ILE A 257 7.34 6.49 -6.97
C ILE A 257 6.42 5.38 -6.49
N THR A 258 6.54 4.19 -7.08
CA THR A 258 5.75 3.01 -6.71
C THR A 258 6.64 1.77 -6.63
N ASP A 259 6.12 0.69 -6.03
CA ASP A 259 6.79 -0.62 -5.99
C ASP A 259 6.41 -1.52 -7.18
N SER A 260 5.81 -0.94 -8.24
CA SER A 260 5.35 -1.68 -9.40
C SER A 260 6.51 -2.27 -10.21
N LEU A 261 6.24 -3.38 -10.89
CA LEU A 261 7.07 -3.88 -11.98
C LEU A 261 6.55 -3.31 -13.30
N THR A 262 7.41 -2.66 -14.07
CA THR A 262 7.04 -2.18 -15.41
C THR A 262 7.92 -2.82 -16.47
N VAL A 263 7.28 -3.48 -17.43
CA VAL A 263 7.93 -4.09 -18.61
C VAL A 263 7.85 -3.12 -19.77
N VAL A 264 9.00 -2.88 -20.40
CA VAL A 264 9.12 -2.02 -21.57
C VAL A 264 9.62 -2.83 -22.76
N VAL A 265 8.94 -2.70 -23.89
CA VAL A 265 9.46 -3.17 -25.19
C VAL A 265 9.84 -1.95 -26.01
N SER A 266 11.06 -1.90 -26.49
CA SER A 266 11.58 -0.80 -27.31
C SER A 266 11.08 -0.91 -28.74
N GLU A 267 10.48 0.15 -29.26
CA GLU A 267 10.05 0.23 -30.66
C GLU A 267 11.23 0.35 -31.64
N GLU A 268 12.39 0.84 -31.19
CA GLU A 268 13.57 0.96 -32.04
C GLU A 268 14.33 -0.36 -32.16
N THR A 269 14.55 -1.02 -31.02
CA THR A 269 15.45 -2.16 -30.93
C THR A 269 14.77 -3.51 -30.72
N GLY A 270 13.51 -3.52 -30.26
CA GLY A 270 12.81 -4.71 -29.79
C GLY A 270 13.30 -5.23 -28.44
N ASN A 271 14.25 -4.54 -27.79
CA ASN A 271 14.75 -5.00 -26.50
C ASN A 271 13.68 -4.90 -25.43
N VAL A 272 13.65 -5.93 -24.58
CA VAL A 272 12.78 -5.96 -23.39
C VAL A 272 13.57 -5.53 -22.18
N SER A 273 12.99 -4.66 -21.37
CA SER A 273 13.58 -4.19 -20.10
C SER A 273 12.54 -4.15 -18.99
N PHE A 274 12.96 -4.42 -17.76
CA PHE A 274 12.17 -4.27 -16.54
C PHE A 274 12.61 -3.02 -15.82
N ALA A 275 11.63 -2.22 -15.38
CA ALA A 275 11.85 -1.07 -14.51
C ALA A 275 11.31 -1.39 -13.12
N THR A 276 12.18 -1.33 -12.12
CA THR A 276 11.86 -1.51 -10.70
C THR A 276 12.72 -0.58 -9.86
N ASN A 277 12.15 0.05 -8.84
CA ASN A 277 12.85 0.95 -7.90
C ASN A 277 13.67 2.07 -8.59
N GLY A 278 13.20 2.56 -9.74
CA GLY A 278 13.87 3.62 -10.50
C GLY A 278 15.09 3.14 -11.30
N GLU A 279 15.27 1.85 -11.48
CA GLU A 279 16.34 1.24 -12.28
C GLU A 279 15.74 0.46 -13.44
N LEU A 280 16.45 0.47 -14.57
CA LEU A 280 16.06 -0.25 -15.79
C LEU A 280 17.06 -1.37 -16.05
N THR A 281 16.57 -2.62 -16.05
CA THR A 281 17.36 -3.82 -16.31
C THR A 281 16.92 -4.45 -17.61
N ARG A 282 17.84 -4.65 -18.55
CA ARG A 282 17.54 -5.35 -19.80
C ARG A 282 17.39 -6.85 -19.54
N ILE A 283 16.35 -7.45 -20.14
CA ILE A 283 16.00 -8.87 -19.98
C ILE A 283 16.18 -9.59 -21.30
N ASN A 284 16.80 -10.77 -21.24
CA ASN A 284 16.88 -11.67 -22.39
C ASN A 284 15.52 -12.40 -22.54
N LEU A 285 15.02 -12.53 -23.77
CA LEU A 285 13.76 -13.23 -24.03
C LEU A 285 13.74 -14.68 -23.53
N ASN A 286 14.89 -15.36 -23.53
CA ASN A 286 15.00 -16.72 -22.99
C ASN A 286 14.81 -16.79 -21.46
N GLU A 287 15.05 -15.68 -20.76
CA GLU A 287 14.92 -15.58 -19.30
C GLU A 287 13.63 -14.86 -18.90
N LEU A 288 12.84 -14.35 -19.88
CA LEU A 288 11.68 -13.51 -19.63
C LEU A 288 10.69 -14.19 -18.68
N ARG A 289 10.32 -15.45 -18.95
CA ARG A 289 9.37 -16.21 -18.12
C ARG A 289 9.87 -16.35 -16.68
N SER A 290 11.10 -16.81 -16.49
CA SER A 290 11.66 -17.01 -15.14
C SER A 290 11.80 -15.71 -14.36
N LYS A 291 12.14 -14.61 -15.03
CA LYS A 291 12.22 -13.28 -14.42
C LYS A 291 10.85 -12.72 -14.06
N LEU A 292 9.82 -12.89 -14.90
CA LEU A 292 8.46 -12.51 -14.59
C LEU A 292 7.92 -13.27 -13.38
N ILE A 293 8.14 -14.58 -13.31
CA ILE A 293 7.74 -15.42 -12.17
C ILE A 293 8.41 -14.92 -10.89
N ALA A 294 9.72 -14.67 -10.91
CA ALA A 294 10.46 -14.21 -9.75
C ALA A 294 10.00 -12.81 -9.26
N GLU A 295 9.68 -11.91 -10.19
CA GLU A 295 9.31 -10.54 -9.86
C GLU A 295 7.82 -10.40 -9.45
N LEU A 296 6.92 -11.20 -10.01
CA LEU A 296 5.49 -11.10 -9.75
C LEU A 296 5.04 -11.86 -8.51
N ASN A 297 5.85 -12.80 -7.98
CA ASN A 297 5.53 -13.66 -6.83
C ASN A 297 4.14 -14.34 -6.97
N TRP A 298 3.72 -14.66 -8.19
CA TRP A 298 2.40 -15.23 -8.44
C TRP A 298 2.24 -16.66 -7.91
N TYR A 299 3.34 -17.32 -7.60
CA TYR A 299 3.39 -18.72 -7.16
C TYR A 299 3.70 -18.88 -5.66
N ASP A 300 4.14 -17.81 -4.95
CA ASP A 300 4.64 -17.91 -3.58
C ASP A 300 3.58 -17.73 -2.45
N GLU A 301 2.30 -17.61 -2.77
CA GLU A 301 1.25 -17.51 -1.74
C GLU A 301 0.52 -18.84 -1.46
N GLY A 302 1.21 -19.95 -1.59
CA GLY A 302 0.76 -21.30 -1.25
C GLY A 302 1.51 -21.89 -0.08
N GLY A 303 1.13 -21.52 1.17
CA GLY A 303 1.36 -22.38 2.32
C GLY A 303 2.65 -22.19 3.10
N GLU A 304 2.52 -21.56 4.24
CA GLU A 304 2.99 -22.13 5.51
C GLU A 304 2.00 -21.66 6.59
N ASP A 305 0.91 -22.43 6.73
CA ASP A 305 0.23 -22.53 7.99
C ASP A 305 1.22 -23.23 8.94
N HIS A 306 1.94 -22.47 9.73
CA HIS A 306 2.66 -22.99 10.87
C HIS A 306 1.65 -23.30 11.96
N GLU A 307 1.55 -24.59 12.27
CA GLU A 307 0.96 -25.20 13.47
C GLU A 307 1.41 -24.51 14.78
#